data_916ab31b7e107e85e983f0da929f573e
#
_entry.id   916ab31b7e107e85e983f0da929f573e
#
_cell.length_a   1.000
_cell.length_b   1.000
_cell.length_c   1.000
_cell.angle_alpha   90.00
_cell.angle_beta   90.00
_cell.angle_gamma   90.00
#
_symmetry.space_group_name_H-M   'P 1'
#
loop_
_entity.id
_entity.type
_entity.pdbx_description
1 polymer ?
#
loop_
_entity_poly.entity_id
_entity_poly.type
_entity_poly.pdbx_seq_one_letter_code
_entity_poly.pdbx_strand_id
1 'polypeptide(L)'
;DWTHRHVLDLAAFSLDDYTTVLELAQRFRAMPTSGARKLPALQGRLVTTLFFEPSTRTRSSFELAARRLSADVVSFTPGSSSLSKGESLFDTVRTYVAMGAELLVVRHRATAVPQQLAEALDAAGEQVAVLNGGDGLHSHPSQGLLDLFTLARHLAPEAPGPQALRGRRVVIVGDVLHSRVARSNLWALSACGADVVLCGPPTLVPAAFSDFVAAPPPGQDRDPVKQRGSVRVLHDLDAALEGADAVMTLRLQKERMQQNLITSLDGYHQRYGLSHRRLERCGKPVPVLHPGPVNRGVEMTGALLDDPAISLIDEQVRNGIPVRMALLYLLQSNLKPSSSSP
;
A
#
# COMPACT_ATOMS: atom_id res chain seq x y z
N ASP A 1 12.44 13.71 11.44
CA ASP A 1 11.70 14.83 10.82
C ASP A 1 11.24 14.43 9.42
N TRP A 2 9.96 14.65 9.12
CA TRP A 2 9.38 14.31 7.81
C TRP A 2 9.86 15.29 6.73
N THR A 3 10.50 14.78 5.68
CA THR A 3 11.09 15.61 4.62
C THR A 3 10.45 15.40 3.24
N HIS A 4 9.60 14.38 3.09
CA HIS A 4 9.00 14.06 1.80
C HIS A 4 7.98 15.11 1.37
N ARG A 5 8.19 15.70 0.19
CA ARG A 5 7.22 16.57 -0.46
C ARG A 5 6.09 15.79 -1.12
N HIS A 6 6.42 14.60 -1.65
CA HIS A 6 5.51 13.66 -2.28
C HIS A 6 5.66 12.29 -1.66
N VAL A 7 4.67 11.43 -1.81
CA VAL A 7 4.76 10.00 -1.47
C VAL A 7 4.50 9.20 -2.74
N LEU A 8 5.56 8.75 -3.39
CA LEU A 8 5.52 8.11 -4.70
C LEU A 8 5.90 6.64 -4.65
N ASP A 9 6.85 6.27 -3.78
CA ASP A 9 7.37 4.92 -3.63
C ASP A 9 7.96 4.70 -2.23
N LEU A 10 7.67 3.56 -1.62
CA LEU A 10 8.26 3.19 -0.33
C LEU A 10 9.75 2.88 -0.40
N ALA A 11 10.31 2.67 -1.58
CA ALA A 11 11.76 2.55 -1.76
C ALA A 11 12.53 3.76 -1.23
N ALA A 12 11.91 4.95 -1.24
CA ALA A 12 12.49 6.19 -0.74
C ALA A 12 12.38 6.38 0.78
N PHE A 13 11.62 5.52 1.48
CA PHE A 13 11.39 5.65 2.92
C PHE A 13 12.57 5.13 3.74
N SER A 14 12.97 5.92 4.74
CA SER A 14 13.84 5.49 5.82
C SER A 14 13.05 4.75 6.91
N LEU A 15 13.77 4.10 7.83
CA LEU A 15 13.12 3.48 9.00
C LEU A 15 12.38 4.52 9.86
N ASP A 16 12.93 5.73 9.96
CA ASP A 16 12.30 6.85 10.68
C ASP A 16 11.00 7.30 10.01
N ASP A 17 10.93 7.25 8.68
CA ASP A 17 9.70 7.57 7.94
C ASP A 17 8.61 6.55 8.26
N TYR A 18 8.92 5.25 8.26
CA TYR A 18 7.97 4.21 8.68
C TYR A 18 7.53 4.42 10.13
N THR A 19 8.45 4.70 11.03
CA THR A 19 8.14 4.97 12.44
C THR A 19 7.19 6.15 12.56
N THR A 20 7.47 7.25 11.90
CA THR A 20 6.65 8.46 11.92
C THR A 20 5.23 8.19 11.43
N VAL A 21 5.08 7.48 10.31
CA VAL A 21 3.76 7.16 9.76
C VAL A 21 2.98 6.22 10.69
N LEU A 22 3.61 5.17 11.22
CA LEU A 22 2.94 4.20 12.09
C LEU A 22 2.51 4.81 13.43
N GLU A 23 3.36 5.62 14.04
CA GLU A 23 3.02 6.34 15.28
C GLU A 23 1.84 7.29 15.08
N LEU A 24 1.85 8.04 13.99
CA LEU A 24 0.77 8.97 13.69
C LEU A 24 -0.53 8.23 13.36
N ALA A 25 -0.44 7.14 12.58
CA ALA A 25 -1.59 6.28 12.30
C ALA A 25 -2.18 5.68 13.58
N GLN A 26 -1.34 5.27 14.53
CA GLN A 26 -1.80 4.76 15.82
C GLN A 26 -2.55 5.83 16.62
N ARG A 27 -2.07 7.06 16.62
CA ARG A 27 -2.76 8.18 17.27
C ARG A 27 -4.13 8.44 16.64
N PHE A 28 -4.21 8.46 15.32
CA PHE A 28 -5.48 8.65 14.60
C PHE A 28 -6.44 7.48 14.82
N ARG A 29 -5.92 6.25 14.85
CA ARG A 29 -6.75 5.07 15.12
C ARG A 29 -7.33 5.06 16.53
N ALA A 30 -6.61 5.55 17.51
CA ALA A 30 -7.05 5.61 18.91
C ALA A 30 -8.13 6.68 19.16
N MET A 31 -8.36 7.57 18.20
CA MET A 31 -9.37 8.62 18.34
C MET A 31 -10.78 8.06 18.27
N PRO A 32 -11.72 8.55 19.09
CA PRO A 32 -13.11 8.11 19.04
C PRO A 32 -13.74 8.34 17.67
N THR A 33 -14.33 7.30 17.11
CA THR A 33 -15.05 7.37 15.83
C THR A 33 -16.51 7.81 15.99
N SER A 34 -17.04 7.74 17.22
CA SER A 34 -18.40 8.14 17.54
C SER A 34 -18.44 9.62 17.91
N GLY A 35 -19.32 10.36 17.25
CA GLY A 35 -19.62 11.76 17.60
C GLY A 35 -18.80 12.80 16.84
N ALA A 36 -18.91 12.81 15.51
CA ALA A 36 -18.62 13.97 14.64
C ALA A 36 -17.29 14.75 14.86
N ARG A 37 -16.31 14.18 15.55
CA ARG A 37 -15.05 14.86 15.80
C ARG A 37 -14.09 14.71 14.63
N LYS A 38 -14.21 15.67 13.73
CA LYS A 38 -13.18 15.88 12.70
C LYS A 38 -12.05 16.69 13.31
N LEU A 39 -10.81 16.34 12.92
CA LEU A 39 -9.64 17.14 13.23
C LEU A 39 -9.54 18.31 12.25
N PRO A 40 -9.23 19.52 12.70
CA PRO A 40 -9.13 20.67 11.80
C PRO A 40 -7.79 20.75 11.04
N ALA A 41 -7.03 19.66 10.99
CA ALA A 41 -5.66 19.64 10.47
C ALA A 41 -5.54 20.06 8.99
N LEU A 42 -6.54 19.76 8.16
CA LEU A 42 -6.60 20.15 6.75
C LEU A 42 -7.76 21.10 6.45
N GLN A 43 -8.27 21.82 7.45
CA GLN A 43 -9.34 22.78 7.25
C GLN A 43 -8.91 23.86 6.27
N GLY A 44 -9.73 24.11 5.25
CA GLY A 44 -9.45 25.09 4.20
C GLY A 44 -8.52 24.58 3.10
N ARG A 45 -8.05 23.33 3.17
CA ARG A 45 -7.26 22.69 2.10
C ARG A 45 -8.12 21.80 1.23
N LEU A 46 -7.79 21.72 -0.06
CA LEU A 46 -8.48 20.88 -1.02
C LEU A 46 -7.63 19.64 -1.34
N VAL A 47 -8.22 18.49 -1.09
CA VAL A 47 -7.69 17.17 -1.50
C VAL A 47 -8.46 16.71 -2.74
N THR A 48 -7.73 16.35 -3.79
CA THR A 48 -8.35 15.85 -5.02
C THR A 48 -7.91 14.42 -5.28
N THR A 49 -8.87 13.52 -5.49
CA THR A 49 -8.60 12.14 -5.94
C THR A 49 -8.69 12.08 -7.46
N LEU A 50 -7.57 11.76 -8.09
CA LEU A 50 -7.41 11.65 -9.54
C LEU A 50 -7.21 10.19 -9.90
N PHE A 51 -8.30 9.43 -9.91
CA PHE A 51 -8.29 8.00 -10.17
C PHE A 51 -8.61 7.73 -11.64
N PHE A 52 -7.57 7.58 -12.45
CA PHE A 52 -7.66 7.19 -13.86
C PHE A 52 -7.83 5.68 -14.05
N GLU A 53 -7.55 4.90 -13.02
CA GLU A 53 -7.84 3.48 -12.90
C GLU A 53 -8.88 3.27 -11.79
N PRO A 54 -9.97 2.51 -12.02
CA PRO A 54 -11.01 2.33 -11.02
C PRO A 54 -10.50 1.66 -9.74
N SER A 55 -10.88 2.19 -8.60
CA SER A 55 -10.71 1.55 -7.29
C SER A 55 -11.64 2.18 -6.27
N THR A 56 -12.76 1.53 -6.00
CA THR A 56 -13.74 2.03 -5.04
C THR A 56 -13.17 2.03 -3.61
N ARG A 57 -12.47 0.98 -3.21
CA ARG A 57 -11.91 0.86 -1.85
C ARG A 57 -10.89 1.93 -1.54
N THR A 58 -9.89 2.08 -2.39
CA THR A 58 -8.80 3.05 -2.17
C THR A 58 -9.32 4.48 -2.24
N ARG A 59 -10.16 4.81 -3.23
CA ARG A 59 -10.74 6.15 -3.36
C ARG A 59 -11.59 6.51 -2.15
N SER A 60 -12.52 5.64 -1.74
CA SER A 60 -13.40 5.90 -0.60
C SER A 60 -12.60 6.06 0.69
N SER A 61 -11.54 5.28 0.88
CA SER A 61 -10.68 5.37 2.05
C SER A 61 -9.91 6.69 2.09
N PHE A 62 -9.37 7.19 0.96
CA PHE A 62 -8.75 8.51 0.89
C PHE A 62 -9.73 9.65 1.10
N GLU A 63 -10.92 9.57 0.53
CA GLU A 63 -11.96 10.57 0.73
C GLU A 63 -12.38 10.67 2.20
N LEU A 64 -12.58 9.53 2.87
CA LEU A 64 -12.89 9.50 4.30
C LEU A 64 -11.74 10.05 5.13
N ALA A 65 -10.51 9.67 4.84
CA ALA A 65 -9.32 10.17 5.54
C ALA A 65 -9.22 11.70 5.44
N ALA A 66 -9.39 12.24 4.25
CA ALA A 66 -9.37 13.69 4.01
C ALA A 66 -10.49 14.43 4.76
N ARG A 67 -11.71 13.89 4.72
CA ARG A 67 -12.86 14.47 5.42
C ARG A 67 -12.71 14.44 6.94
N ARG A 68 -12.12 13.39 7.49
CA ARG A 68 -11.83 13.30 8.93
C ARG A 68 -10.79 14.31 9.40
N LEU A 69 -9.97 14.81 8.50
CA LEU A 69 -9.03 15.90 8.73
C LEU A 69 -9.61 17.28 8.37
N SER A 70 -10.90 17.35 8.08
CA SER A 70 -11.64 18.58 7.72
C SER A 70 -11.23 19.21 6.38
N ALA A 71 -10.63 18.44 5.47
CA ALA A 71 -10.36 18.89 4.12
C ALA A 71 -11.63 18.98 3.28
N ASP A 72 -11.64 19.90 2.31
CA ASP A 72 -12.54 19.81 1.18
C ASP A 72 -12.05 18.69 0.22
N VAL A 73 -12.97 17.97 -0.38
CA VAL A 73 -12.66 16.83 -1.25
C VAL A 73 -13.38 16.97 -2.57
N VAL A 74 -12.61 16.89 -3.66
CA VAL A 74 -13.14 16.80 -5.02
C VAL A 74 -12.57 15.54 -5.68
N SER A 75 -13.43 14.76 -6.31
CA SER A 75 -13.04 13.51 -6.96
C SER A 75 -13.22 13.61 -8.47
N PHE A 76 -12.17 13.25 -9.20
CA PHE A 76 -12.21 13.10 -10.65
C PHE A 76 -12.88 11.77 -11.01
N THR A 77 -13.82 11.82 -11.96
CA THR A 77 -14.52 10.64 -12.48
C THR A 77 -14.19 10.44 -13.95
N PRO A 78 -13.44 9.38 -14.33
CA PRO A 78 -13.23 9.03 -15.74
C PRO A 78 -14.58 8.74 -16.41
N GLY A 79 -14.72 9.00 -17.68
CA GLY A 79 -15.94 8.74 -18.46
C GLY A 79 -16.94 9.89 -18.53
N SER A 80 -17.01 10.76 -17.52
CA SER A 80 -17.73 12.04 -17.59
C SER A 80 -16.79 13.25 -17.70
N SER A 81 -15.50 12.98 -17.85
CA SER A 81 -14.42 13.99 -17.78
C SER A 81 -14.08 14.58 -19.14
N SER A 82 -13.37 15.70 -19.13
CA SER A 82 -12.80 16.36 -20.30
C SER A 82 -11.75 15.52 -21.04
N LEU A 83 -11.20 14.44 -20.44
CA LEU A 83 -10.36 13.45 -21.12
C LEU A 83 -11.10 12.80 -22.33
N SER A 84 -12.41 12.58 -22.20
CA SER A 84 -13.23 12.07 -23.31
C SER A 84 -13.32 13.05 -24.47
N LYS A 85 -12.96 14.33 -24.25
CA LYS A 85 -12.91 15.41 -25.23
C LYS A 85 -11.50 15.67 -25.77
N GLY A 86 -10.51 14.81 -25.41
CA GLY A 86 -9.13 14.94 -25.86
C GLY A 86 -8.23 15.84 -25.03
N GLU A 87 -8.66 16.25 -23.82
CA GLU A 87 -7.80 16.96 -22.89
C GLU A 87 -6.64 16.07 -22.42
N SER A 88 -5.44 16.64 -22.30
CA SER A 88 -4.29 15.89 -21.76
C SER A 88 -4.46 15.64 -20.27
N LEU A 89 -3.82 14.58 -19.76
CA LEU A 89 -3.81 14.26 -18.35
C LEU A 89 -3.24 15.41 -17.51
N PHE A 90 -2.18 16.04 -17.98
CA PHE A 90 -1.56 17.16 -17.28
C PHE A 90 -2.46 18.41 -17.24
N ASP A 91 -3.18 18.69 -18.32
CA ASP A 91 -4.15 19.79 -18.37
C ASP A 91 -5.31 19.55 -17.38
N THR A 92 -5.78 18.31 -17.27
CA THR A 92 -6.78 17.93 -16.26
C THR A 92 -6.27 18.21 -14.86
N VAL A 93 -5.03 17.79 -14.54
CA VAL A 93 -4.41 18.06 -13.24
C VAL A 93 -4.29 19.56 -12.97
N ARG A 94 -3.81 20.32 -13.94
CA ARG A 94 -3.69 21.78 -13.81
C ARG A 94 -5.02 22.46 -13.53
N THR A 95 -6.11 21.95 -14.07
CA THR A 95 -7.46 22.46 -13.79
C THR A 95 -7.79 22.35 -12.30
N TYR A 96 -7.51 21.20 -11.68
CA TYR A 96 -7.73 21.03 -10.24
C TYR A 96 -6.78 21.86 -9.39
N VAL A 97 -5.54 22.01 -9.81
CA VAL A 97 -4.58 22.92 -9.14
C VAL A 97 -5.07 24.36 -9.19
N ALA A 98 -5.61 24.81 -10.33
CA ALA A 98 -6.22 26.12 -10.48
C ALA A 98 -7.47 26.32 -9.61
N MET A 99 -8.19 25.24 -9.27
CA MET A 99 -9.30 25.26 -8.31
C MET A 99 -8.82 25.32 -6.84
N GLY A 100 -7.52 25.25 -6.60
CA GLY A 100 -6.94 25.30 -5.26
C GLY A 100 -6.54 23.94 -4.68
N ALA A 101 -6.47 22.87 -5.50
CA ALA A 101 -6.00 21.58 -5.02
C ALA A 101 -4.54 21.67 -4.56
N GLU A 102 -4.27 21.22 -3.34
CA GLU A 102 -2.94 21.22 -2.72
C GLU A 102 -2.41 19.80 -2.49
N LEU A 103 -3.30 18.82 -2.36
CA LEU A 103 -2.99 17.41 -2.16
C LEU A 103 -3.69 16.60 -3.25
N LEU A 104 -2.91 15.93 -4.09
CA LEU A 104 -3.40 15.11 -5.19
C LEU A 104 -3.13 13.63 -4.90
N VAL A 105 -4.18 12.83 -4.85
CA VAL A 105 -4.06 11.37 -4.81
C VAL A 105 -4.26 10.84 -6.22
N VAL A 106 -3.19 10.31 -6.82
CA VAL A 106 -3.17 9.91 -8.23
C VAL A 106 -3.07 8.40 -8.36
N ARG A 107 -4.00 7.79 -9.08
CA ARG A 107 -3.96 6.37 -9.44
C ARG A 107 -4.05 6.21 -10.94
N HIS A 108 -3.12 5.45 -11.52
CA HIS A 108 -3.05 5.22 -12.96
C HIS A 108 -2.59 3.80 -13.26
N ARG A 109 -3.08 3.23 -14.39
CA ARG A 109 -2.64 1.91 -14.86
C ARG A 109 -1.21 1.87 -15.39
N ALA A 110 -0.67 3.02 -15.79
CA ALA A 110 0.70 3.14 -16.27
C ALA A 110 1.65 3.51 -15.12
N THR A 111 2.78 2.82 -15.08
CA THR A 111 3.87 3.08 -14.13
C THR A 111 4.44 4.49 -14.32
N ALA A 112 4.84 5.11 -13.22
CA ALA A 112 5.51 6.42 -13.14
C ALA A 112 4.63 7.65 -13.44
N VAL A 113 3.34 7.51 -13.73
CA VAL A 113 2.47 8.67 -13.95
C VAL A 113 2.39 9.60 -12.73
N PRO A 114 2.21 9.13 -11.48
CA PRO A 114 2.25 10.01 -10.32
C PRO A 114 3.59 10.76 -10.17
N GLN A 115 4.71 10.08 -10.45
CA GLN A 115 6.03 10.71 -10.41
C GLN A 115 6.19 11.78 -11.48
N GLN A 116 5.78 11.50 -12.72
CA GLN A 116 5.83 12.47 -13.82
C GLN A 116 4.99 13.71 -13.52
N LEU A 117 3.81 13.54 -12.91
CA LEU A 117 2.97 14.66 -12.47
C LEU A 117 3.65 15.47 -11.37
N ALA A 118 4.23 14.81 -10.37
CA ALA A 118 4.96 15.47 -9.30
C ALA A 118 6.12 16.31 -9.84
N GLU A 119 6.93 15.74 -10.72
CA GLU A 119 8.06 16.43 -11.36
C GLU A 119 7.61 17.64 -12.19
N ALA A 120 6.53 17.50 -12.96
CA ALA A 120 6.00 18.58 -13.77
C ALA A 120 5.42 19.71 -12.92
N LEU A 121 4.73 19.41 -11.82
CA LEU A 121 4.21 20.41 -10.90
C LEU A 121 5.33 21.12 -10.14
N ASP A 122 6.36 20.41 -9.73
CA ASP A 122 7.55 21.00 -9.11
C ASP A 122 8.28 21.93 -10.07
N ALA A 123 8.48 21.53 -11.32
CA ALA A 123 9.08 22.35 -12.36
C ALA A 123 8.27 23.62 -12.66
N ALA A 124 6.95 23.56 -12.52
CA ALA A 124 6.05 24.71 -12.65
C ALA A 124 6.00 25.61 -11.38
N GLY A 125 6.70 25.22 -10.30
CA GLY A 125 6.71 25.97 -9.05
C GLY A 125 5.44 25.85 -8.21
N GLU A 126 4.57 24.87 -8.53
CA GLU A 126 3.30 24.67 -7.83
C GLU A 126 3.53 24.14 -6.40
N GLN A 127 2.77 24.67 -5.45
CA GLN A 127 2.82 24.22 -4.05
C GLN A 127 1.81 23.09 -3.82
N VAL A 128 2.07 21.94 -4.43
CA VAL A 128 1.18 20.79 -4.44
C VAL A 128 1.96 19.53 -4.04
N ALA A 129 1.36 18.70 -3.21
CA ALA A 129 1.88 17.37 -2.89
C ALA A 129 1.15 16.29 -3.68
N VAL A 130 1.90 15.33 -4.20
CA VAL A 130 1.36 14.16 -4.92
C VAL A 130 1.53 12.91 -4.05
N LEU A 131 0.44 12.15 -3.90
CA LEU A 131 0.42 10.86 -3.25
C LEU A 131 0.02 9.80 -4.27
N ASN A 132 0.89 8.82 -4.47
CA ASN A 132 0.62 7.70 -5.37
C ASN A 132 -0.46 6.78 -4.79
N GLY A 133 -1.64 6.74 -5.39
CA GLY A 133 -2.75 5.84 -5.05
C GLY A 133 -2.69 4.48 -5.74
N GLY A 134 -1.59 4.17 -6.41
CA GLY A 134 -1.31 2.96 -7.15
C GLY A 134 -1.00 3.22 -8.62
N ASP A 135 0.18 2.84 -9.08
CA ASP A 135 0.62 3.04 -10.47
C ASP A 135 1.15 1.75 -11.09
N GLY A 136 0.53 1.31 -12.15
CA GLY A 136 0.94 0.15 -12.94
C GLY A 136 1.23 -1.08 -12.10
N LEU A 137 2.39 -1.67 -12.31
CA LEU A 137 2.97 -2.76 -11.49
C LEU A 137 3.98 -2.25 -10.45
N HIS A 138 4.17 -0.95 -10.34
CA HIS A 138 5.27 -0.32 -9.63
C HIS A 138 5.03 -0.20 -8.13
N SER A 139 4.06 0.62 -7.69
CA SER A 139 3.93 0.97 -6.28
C SER A 139 2.49 1.25 -5.85
N HIS A 140 2.20 0.97 -4.60
CA HIS A 140 0.98 1.37 -3.90
C HIS A 140 1.34 1.65 -2.44
N PRO A 141 1.95 2.82 -2.15
CA PRO A 141 2.56 3.11 -0.85
C PRO A 141 1.61 2.97 0.33
N SER A 142 0.41 3.51 0.24
CA SER A 142 -0.54 3.45 1.36
C SER A 142 -1.01 2.02 1.67
N GLN A 143 -1.06 1.14 0.66
CA GLN A 143 -1.37 -0.27 0.88
C GLN A 143 -0.22 -0.98 1.61
N GLY A 144 1.01 -0.78 1.19
CA GLY A 144 2.17 -1.33 1.89
C GLY A 144 2.25 -0.85 3.35
N LEU A 145 1.95 0.41 3.59
CA LEU A 145 1.94 0.99 4.94
C LEU A 145 0.80 0.46 5.81
N LEU A 146 -0.42 0.32 5.26
CA LEU A 146 -1.53 -0.24 6.05
C LEU A 146 -1.32 -1.72 6.36
N ASP A 147 -0.70 -2.47 5.46
CA ASP A 147 -0.35 -3.86 5.70
C ASP A 147 0.69 -3.98 6.80
N LEU A 148 1.75 -3.16 6.74
CA LEU A 148 2.76 -3.06 7.78
C LEU A 148 2.16 -2.68 9.14
N PHE A 149 1.29 -1.67 9.16
CA PHE A 149 0.62 -1.22 10.37
C PHE A 149 -0.28 -2.30 10.97
N THR A 150 -1.02 -3.03 10.14
CA THR A 150 -1.87 -4.14 10.56
C THR A 150 -1.03 -5.26 11.20
N LEU A 151 0.08 -5.64 10.59
CA LEU A 151 0.99 -6.63 11.13
C LEU A 151 1.64 -6.16 12.44
N ALA A 152 2.13 -4.95 12.50
CA ALA A 152 2.75 -4.39 13.70
C ALA A 152 1.77 -4.37 14.89
N ARG A 153 0.52 -4.00 14.66
CA ARG A 153 -0.53 -4.03 15.69
C ARG A 153 -0.87 -5.44 16.16
N HIS A 154 -0.87 -6.40 15.24
CA HIS A 154 -1.13 -7.80 15.61
C HIS A 154 0.02 -8.42 16.40
N LEU A 155 1.26 -8.17 15.96
CA LEU A 155 2.45 -8.77 16.55
C LEU A 155 2.92 -8.08 17.85
N ALA A 156 2.68 -6.80 17.99
CA ALA A 156 3.06 -6.00 19.16
C ALA A 156 1.98 -4.95 19.47
N PRO A 157 0.81 -5.37 19.98
CA PRO A 157 -0.33 -4.48 20.19
C PRO A 157 -0.05 -3.32 21.16
N GLU A 158 0.85 -3.51 22.12
CA GLU A 158 1.21 -2.49 23.11
C GLU A 158 2.15 -1.42 22.54
N ALA A 159 2.94 -1.77 21.53
CA ALA A 159 3.91 -0.87 20.91
C ALA A 159 4.03 -1.15 19.41
N PRO A 160 2.97 -0.87 18.63
CA PRO A 160 2.95 -1.16 17.20
C PRO A 160 3.88 -0.22 16.41
N GLY A 161 5.02 -0.72 16.03
CA GLY A 161 6.02 0.02 15.26
C GLY A 161 6.85 -0.90 14.37
N PRO A 162 7.78 -0.35 13.59
CA PRO A 162 8.62 -1.13 12.67
C PRO A 162 9.39 -2.26 13.37
N GLN A 163 9.81 -2.07 14.60
CA GLN A 163 10.53 -3.06 15.39
C GLN A 163 9.75 -4.36 15.61
N ALA A 164 8.42 -4.32 15.56
CA ALA A 164 7.57 -5.51 15.68
C ALA A 164 7.82 -6.55 14.57
N LEU A 165 8.34 -6.10 13.42
CA LEU A 165 8.61 -6.95 12.27
C LEU A 165 10.02 -7.55 12.25
N ARG A 166 10.92 -7.07 13.12
CA ARG A 166 12.32 -7.50 13.11
C ARG A 166 12.46 -9.01 13.37
N GLY A 167 13.10 -9.70 12.43
CA GLY A 167 13.30 -11.15 12.51
C GLY A 167 12.04 -11.98 12.30
N ARG A 168 10.90 -11.35 12.00
CA ARG A 168 9.66 -12.08 11.68
C ARG A 168 9.68 -12.59 10.25
N ARG A 169 9.21 -13.81 10.06
CA ARG A 169 9.03 -14.39 8.73
C ARG A 169 7.63 -14.08 8.22
N VAL A 170 7.56 -13.35 7.12
CA VAL A 170 6.32 -13.03 6.42
C VAL A 170 6.33 -13.71 5.05
N VAL A 171 5.34 -14.54 4.79
CA VAL A 171 5.18 -15.24 3.51
C VAL A 171 4.18 -14.47 2.66
N ILE A 172 4.57 -14.12 1.43
CA ILE A 172 3.69 -13.50 0.43
C ILE A 172 3.46 -14.52 -0.67
N VAL A 173 2.20 -14.94 -0.84
CA VAL A 173 1.79 -16.01 -1.76
C VAL A 173 1.03 -15.43 -2.94
N GLY A 174 1.43 -15.78 -4.14
CA GLY A 174 0.63 -15.52 -5.33
C GLY A 174 1.37 -14.92 -6.51
N ASP A 175 0.69 -14.07 -7.26
CA ASP A 175 1.23 -13.38 -8.44
C ASP A 175 2.07 -12.16 -8.03
N VAL A 176 3.28 -12.39 -7.63
CA VAL A 176 4.23 -11.33 -7.24
C VAL A 176 4.65 -10.49 -8.45
N LEU A 177 4.87 -11.14 -9.58
CA LEU A 177 5.33 -10.48 -10.82
C LEU A 177 4.45 -9.30 -11.22
N HIS A 178 3.13 -9.43 -11.08
CA HIS A 178 2.15 -8.42 -11.51
C HIS A 178 1.51 -7.67 -10.33
N SER A 179 2.14 -7.68 -9.16
CA SER A 179 1.58 -7.06 -7.97
C SER A 179 2.41 -5.85 -7.49
N ARG A 180 1.86 -4.64 -7.65
CA ARG A 180 2.41 -3.44 -7.01
C ARG A 180 2.31 -3.50 -5.48
N VAL A 181 1.32 -4.21 -4.96
CA VAL A 181 1.17 -4.43 -3.51
C VAL A 181 2.33 -5.27 -2.97
N ALA A 182 2.70 -6.36 -3.65
CA ALA A 182 3.86 -7.17 -3.27
C ALA A 182 5.15 -6.33 -3.26
N ARG A 183 5.37 -5.50 -4.28
CA ARG A 183 6.56 -4.64 -4.35
C ARG A 183 6.62 -3.65 -3.20
N SER A 184 5.51 -2.97 -2.89
CA SER A 184 5.45 -2.03 -1.77
C SER A 184 5.68 -2.73 -0.43
N ASN A 185 5.13 -3.94 -0.24
CA ASN A 185 5.39 -4.75 0.95
C ASN A 185 6.85 -5.21 1.05
N LEU A 186 7.51 -5.53 -0.06
CA LEU A 186 8.94 -5.88 -0.04
C LEU A 186 9.79 -4.73 0.51
N TRP A 187 9.55 -3.52 0.07
CA TRP A 187 10.25 -2.34 0.62
C TRP A 187 9.95 -2.13 2.10
N ALA A 188 8.68 -2.14 2.49
CA ALA A 188 8.26 -1.89 3.86
C ALA A 188 8.77 -2.96 4.83
N LEU A 189 8.54 -4.24 4.53
CA LEU A 189 8.92 -5.35 5.40
C LEU A 189 10.42 -5.50 5.52
N SER A 190 11.17 -5.40 4.41
CA SER A 190 12.61 -5.52 4.46
C SER A 190 13.27 -4.36 5.21
N ALA A 191 12.77 -3.14 5.06
CA ALA A 191 13.25 -1.97 5.81
C ALA A 191 13.05 -2.13 7.32
N CYS A 192 12.00 -2.83 7.74
CA CYS A 192 11.69 -3.13 9.15
C CYS A 192 12.42 -4.38 9.68
N GLY A 193 13.27 -5.02 8.88
CA GLY A 193 14.06 -6.18 9.29
C GLY A 193 13.31 -7.51 9.27
N ALA A 194 12.18 -7.61 8.57
CA ALA A 194 11.47 -8.87 8.39
C ALA A 194 12.15 -9.76 7.34
N ASP A 195 12.04 -11.08 7.53
CA ASP A 195 12.44 -12.06 6.52
C ASP A 195 11.23 -12.40 5.66
N VAL A 196 11.28 -12.00 4.40
CA VAL A 196 10.18 -12.21 3.44
C VAL A 196 10.44 -13.45 2.61
N VAL A 197 9.44 -14.31 2.54
CA VAL A 197 9.43 -15.46 1.63
C VAL A 197 8.34 -15.22 0.59
N LEU A 198 8.75 -15.11 -0.68
CA LEU A 198 7.84 -15.01 -1.82
C LEU A 198 7.54 -16.41 -2.34
N CYS A 199 6.28 -16.78 -2.46
CA CYS A 199 5.87 -18.11 -2.88
C CYS A 199 4.78 -18.06 -3.94
N GLY A 200 4.94 -18.86 -4.96
CA GLY A 200 3.97 -19.02 -6.03
C GLY A 200 4.54 -19.81 -7.22
N PRO A 201 3.77 -19.94 -8.31
CA PRO A 201 4.28 -20.59 -9.52
C PRO A 201 5.54 -19.88 -10.05
N PRO A 202 6.52 -20.61 -10.61
CA PRO A 202 7.71 -19.99 -11.19
C PRO A 202 7.42 -18.93 -12.25
N THR A 203 6.32 -19.06 -12.98
CA THR A 203 5.83 -18.06 -13.96
C THR A 203 5.38 -16.75 -13.33
N LEU A 204 4.98 -16.76 -12.06
CA LEU A 204 4.44 -15.60 -11.32
C LEU A 204 5.39 -15.11 -10.23
N VAL A 205 6.37 -15.91 -9.84
CA VAL A 205 7.39 -15.56 -8.84
C VAL A 205 8.78 -15.92 -9.38
N PRO A 206 9.33 -15.12 -10.30
CA PRO A 206 10.70 -15.32 -10.79
C PRO A 206 11.73 -15.25 -9.67
N ALA A 207 12.77 -16.10 -9.76
CA ALA A 207 13.83 -16.18 -8.75
C ALA A 207 14.56 -14.84 -8.55
N ALA A 208 14.62 -13.99 -9.58
CA ALA A 208 15.26 -12.67 -9.51
C ALA A 208 14.62 -11.72 -8.46
N PHE A 209 13.41 -11.99 -7.99
CA PHE A 209 12.81 -11.21 -6.91
C PHE A 209 13.57 -11.30 -5.58
N SER A 210 14.41 -12.31 -5.39
CA SER A 210 15.29 -12.38 -4.22
C SER A 210 16.24 -11.18 -4.12
N ASP A 211 16.57 -10.56 -5.23
CA ASP A 211 17.47 -9.40 -5.31
C ASP A 211 16.73 -8.05 -5.36
N PHE A 212 15.41 -8.05 -5.29
CA PHE A 212 14.58 -6.84 -5.49
C PHE A 212 14.95 -5.68 -4.57
N VAL A 213 15.27 -5.97 -3.30
CA VAL A 213 15.64 -4.96 -2.29
C VAL A 213 17.15 -4.93 -2.01
N ALA A 214 17.96 -5.70 -2.73
CA ALA A 214 19.40 -5.80 -2.50
C ALA A 214 20.17 -4.54 -2.93
N ALA A 215 19.69 -3.84 -3.96
CA ALA A 215 20.26 -2.59 -4.41
C ALA A 215 19.63 -1.40 -3.67
N PRO A 216 20.42 -0.43 -3.18
CA PRO A 216 19.86 0.81 -2.67
C PRO A 216 19.16 1.57 -3.81
N PRO A 217 18.10 2.33 -3.50
CA PRO A 217 17.49 3.23 -4.48
C PRO A 217 18.54 4.19 -5.06
N PRO A 218 18.37 4.64 -6.31
CA PRO A 218 19.27 5.63 -6.89
C PRO A 218 19.38 6.87 -5.99
N GLY A 219 20.62 7.26 -5.67
CA GLY A 219 20.90 8.45 -4.85
C GLY A 219 20.91 8.22 -3.33
N GLN A 220 20.76 7.00 -2.86
CA GLN A 220 20.96 6.66 -1.45
C GLN A 220 22.26 5.86 -1.27
N ASP A 221 23.15 6.36 -0.40
CA ASP A 221 24.32 5.60 0.03
C ASP A 221 23.92 4.39 0.86
N ARG A 222 24.63 3.29 0.69
CA ARG A 222 24.49 2.10 1.53
C ARG A 222 24.89 2.48 2.96
N ASP A 223 23.94 2.53 3.86
CA ASP A 223 24.24 2.50 5.29
C ASP A 223 24.49 1.04 5.69
N PRO A 224 25.75 0.64 5.93
CA PRO A 224 26.07 -0.76 6.24
C PRO A 224 25.54 -1.23 7.60
N VAL A 225 25.03 -0.32 8.42
CA VAL A 225 24.55 -0.60 9.79
C VAL A 225 23.05 -0.94 9.83
N LYS A 226 22.27 -0.57 8.80
CA LYS A 226 20.84 -0.90 8.76
C LYS A 226 20.67 -2.32 8.25
N GLN A 227 20.50 -3.26 9.16
CA GLN A 227 20.12 -4.64 8.86
C GLN A 227 18.73 -4.66 8.21
N ARG A 228 18.71 -4.61 6.88
CA ARG A 228 17.50 -4.95 6.14
C ARG A 228 17.21 -6.45 6.32
N GLY A 229 15.96 -6.81 6.35
CA GLY A 229 15.55 -8.21 6.30
C GLY A 229 15.90 -8.87 4.97
N SER A 230 15.83 -10.18 4.95
CA SER A 230 16.09 -10.99 3.76
C SER A 230 14.84 -11.13 2.88
N VAL A 231 15.06 -11.43 1.59
CA VAL A 231 14.01 -11.84 0.65
C VAL A 231 14.44 -13.15 0.00
N ARG A 232 13.57 -14.16 0.06
CA ARG A 232 13.78 -15.47 -0.57
C ARG A 232 12.60 -15.82 -1.46
N VAL A 233 12.85 -16.61 -2.50
CA VAL A 233 11.83 -17.16 -3.39
C VAL A 233 11.77 -18.66 -3.20
N LEU A 234 10.59 -19.18 -2.89
CA LEU A 234 10.27 -20.60 -2.83
C LEU A 234 9.04 -20.90 -3.68
N HIS A 235 9.04 -22.03 -4.38
CA HIS A 235 7.90 -22.42 -5.22
C HIS A 235 7.02 -23.51 -4.57
N ASP A 236 7.44 -24.04 -3.43
CA ASP A 236 6.69 -24.99 -2.61
C ASP A 236 6.07 -24.25 -1.42
N LEU A 237 4.74 -24.20 -1.37
CA LEU A 237 4.03 -23.47 -0.32
C LEU A 237 4.21 -24.12 1.06
N ASP A 238 4.23 -25.44 1.14
CA ASP A 238 4.39 -26.11 2.42
C ASP A 238 5.76 -25.78 3.05
N ALA A 239 6.82 -25.77 2.24
CA ALA A 239 8.14 -25.34 2.69
C ALA A 239 8.19 -23.85 3.04
N ALA A 240 7.50 -23.02 2.27
CA ALA A 240 7.45 -21.56 2.53
C ALA A 240 6.74 -21.22 3.86
N LEU A 241 5.71 -21.98 4.24
CA LEU A 241 4.92 -21.75 5.44
C LEU A 241 5.63 -22.17 6.73
N GLU A 242 6.67 -23.03 6.66
CA GLU A 242 7.37 -23.47 7.86
C GLU A 242 7.94 -22.31 8.67
N GLY A 243 7.51 -22.20 9.93
CA GLY A 243 7.94 -21.16 10.84
C GLY A 243 7.48 -19.74 10.50
N ALA A 244 6.51 -19.58 9.60
CA ALA A 244 5.95 -18.28 9.28
C ALA A 244 5.29 -17.61 10.50
N ASP A 245 5.45 -16.31 10.63
CA ASP A 245 4.81 -15.47 11.63
C ASP A 245 3.54 -14.78 11.09
N ALA A 246 3.45 -14.60 9.80
CA ALA A 246 2.29 -14.06 9.08
C ALA A 246 2.29 -14.51 7.62
N VAL A 247 1.11 -14.58 7.02
CA VAL A 247 0.94 -14.94 5.62
C VAL A 247 0.06 -13.90 4.93
N MET A 248 0.53 -13.37 3.81
CA MET A 248 -0.24 -12.55 2.90
C MET A 248 -0.47 -13.33 1.61
N THR A 249 -1.71 -13.37 1.14
CA THR A 249 -2.01 -13.92 -0.18
C THR A 249 -2.50 -12.82 -1.10
N LEU A 250 -2.10 -12.89 -2.37
CA LEU A 250 -2.37 -11.89 -3.38
C LEU A 250 -3.55 -12.32 -4.26
N ARG A 251 -4.31 -11.33 -4.74
CA ARG A 251 -5.37 -11.58 -5.70
C ARG A 251 -4.80 -12.17 -6.99
N LEU A 252 -5.35 -13.28 -7.45
CA LEU A 252 -5.05 -13.87 -8.73
C LEU A 252 -6.04 -13.33 -9.78
N GLN A 253 -5.52 -12.62 -10.79
CA GLN A 253 -6.32 -12.13 -11.89
C GLN A 253 -6.55 -13.25 -12.91
N LYS A 254 -7.81 -13.42 -13.37
CA LYS A 254 -8.19 -14.46 -14.33
C LYS A 254 -7.48 -14.33 -15.68
N GLU A 255 -7.05 -13.14 -16.02
CA GLU A 255 -6.25 -12.84 -17.23
C GLU A 255 -4.94 -13.64 -17.27
N ARG A 256 -4.45 -14.14 -16.12
CA ARG A 256 -3.24 -14.98 -16.05
C ARG A 256 -3.44 -16.34 -16.71
N MET A 257 -4.66 -16.86 -16.73
CA MET A 257 -5.00 -18.05 -17.51
C MET A 257 -4.90 -17.80 -19.02
N GLN A 258 -5.40 -16.65 -19.47
CA GLN A 258 -5.34 -16.26 -20.87
C GLN A 258 -3.92 -16.04 -21.38
N GLN A 259 -3.01 -15.67 -20.49
CA GLN A 259 -1.57 -15.50 -20.76
C GLN A 259 -0.76 -16.80 -20.60
N ASN A 260 -1.42 -17.93 -20.37
CA ASN A 260 -0.79 -19.24 -20.11
C ASN A 260 0.20 -19.25 -18.91
N LEU A 261 0.06 -18.33 -17.97
CA LEU A 261 0.91 -18.25 -16.78
C LEU A 261 0.49 -19.22 -15.68
N ILE A 262 -0.76 -19.66 -15.70
CA ILE A 262 -1.34 -20.73 -14.87
C ILE A 262 -2.23 -21.60 -15.73
N THR A 263 -2.34 -22.89 -15.38
CA THR A 263 -3.13 -23.86 -16.16
C THR A 263 -4.61 -23.85 -15.79
N SER A 264 -4.94 -23.70 -14.50
CA SER A 264 -6.31 -23.61 -14.00
C SER A 264 -6.37 -22.94 -12.63
N LEU A 265 -7.55 -22.39 -12.27
CA LEU A 265 -7.78 -21.84 -10.94
C LEU A 265 -7.80 -22.94 -9.86
N ASP A 266 -8.37 -24.11 -10.18
CA ASP A 266 -8.38 -25.25 -9.25
C ASP A 266 -6.98 -25.78 -9.00
N GLY A 267 -6.17 -25.92 -10.03
CA GLY A 267 -4.76 -26.31 -9.91
C GLY A 267 -3.94 -25.31 -9.11
N TYR A 268 -4.19 -24.02 -9.29
CA TYR A 268 -3.58 -22.98 -8.47
C TYR A 268 -3.99 -23.13 -7.00
N HIS A 269 -5.29 -23.27 -6.71
CA HIS A 269 -5.78 -23.44 -5.34
C HIS A 269 -5.19 -24.68 -4.66
N GLN A 270 -5.09 -25.80 -5.35
CA GLN A 270 -4.50 -27.03 -4.80
C GLN A 270 -3.04 -26.83 -4.38
N ARG A 271 -2.28 -26.03 -5.11
CA ARG A 271 -0.84 -25.83 -4.86
C ARG A 271 -0.55 -24.65 -3.95
N TYR A 272 -1.32 -23.56 -4.05
CA TYR A 272 -1.02 -22.28 -3.40
C TYR A 272 -2.20 -21.67 -2.63
N GLY A 273 -3.35 -22.30 -2.65
CA GLY A 273 -4.51 -21.84 -1.87
C GLY A 273 -4.31 -22.05 -0.37
N LEU A 274 -4.71 -21.06 0.42
CA LEU A 274 -4.67 -21.14 1.87
C LEU A 274 -5.95 -21.75 2.44
N SER A 275 -5.79 -22.60 3.44
CA SER A 275 -6.85 -23.19 4.26
C SER A 275 -6.36 -23.35 5.69
N HIS A 276 -7.25 -23.59 6.63
CA HIS A 276 -6.87 -23.89 8.01
C HIS A 276 -5.85 -25.04 8.09
N ARG A 277 -6.12 -26.13 7.36
CA ARG A 277 -5.22 -27.29 7.31
C ARG A 277 -3.85 -26.93 6.78
N ARG A 278 -3.78 -26.11 5.74
CA ARG A 278 -2.51 -25.71 5.14
C ARG A 278 -1.67 -24.84 6.07
N LEU A 279 -2.33 -23.96 6.82
CA LEU A 279 -1.66 -23.11 7.80
C LEU A 279 -1.08 -23.87 9.00
N GLU A 280 -1.48 -25.13 9.23
CA GLU A 280 -0.83 -26.00 10.24
C GLU A 280 0.67 -26.16 9.97
N ARG A 281 1.11 -26.02 8.71
CA ARG A 281 2.53 -26.05 8.34
C ARG A 281 3.36 -24.95 9.00
N CYS A 282 2.74 -23.86 9.40
CA CYS A 282 3.43 -22.78 10.13
C CYS A 282 3.90 -23.22 11.53
N GLY A 283 3.33 -24.29 12.09
CA GLY A 283 3.66 -24.80 13.42
C GLY A 283 3.10 -24.00 14.58
N LYS A 284 2.36 -22.94 14.30
CA LYS A 284 1.72 -22.03 15.26
C LYS A 284 0.58 -21.28 14.58
N PRO A 285 -0.37 -20.71 15.34
CA PRO A 285 -1.38 -19.82 14.78
C PRO A 285 -0.73 -18.59 14.14
N VAL A 286 -1.16 -18.24 12.93
CA VAL A 286 -0.64 -17.08 12.18
C VAL A 286 -1.78 -16.26 11.59
N PRO A 287 -1.65 -14.94 11.52
CA PRO A 287 -2.61 -14.09 10.84
C PRO A 287 -2.46 -14.21 9.32
N VAL A 288 -3.57 -14.04 8.60
CA VAL A 288 -3.63 -13.99 7.15
C VAL A 288 -4.14 -12.64 6.68
N LEU A 289 -3.42 -12.04 5.74
CA LEU A 289 -3.75 -10.78 5.09
C LEU A 289 -4.04 -11.00 3.61
N HIS A 290 -4.84 -10.11 3.03
CA HIS A 290 -5.10 -10.04 1.61
C HIS A 290 -5.47 -8.59 1.24
N PRO A 291 -4.92 -8.02 0.17
CA PRO A 291 -5.19 -6.61 -0.19
C PRO A 291 -6.61 -6.37 -0.70
N GLY A 292 -7.34 -7.43 -1.05
CA GLY A 292 -8.69 -7.38 -1.61
C GLY A 292 -8.75 -6.93 -3.08
N PRO A 293 -9.86 -7.22 -3.76
CA PRO A 293 -10.92 -8.18 -3.36
C PRO A 293 -10.46 -9.63 -3.48
N VAL A 294 -10.98 -10.49 -2.58
CA VAL A 294 -10.61 -11.91 -2.54
C VAL A 294 -11.42 -12.74 -3.55
N ASN A 295 -10.77 -13.65 -4.26
CA ASN A 295 -11.45 -14.72 -4.99
C ASN A 295 -11.61 -15.93 -4.06
N ARG A 296 -12.80 -16.10 -3.47
CA ARG A 296 -13.10 -17.21 -2.56
C ARG A 296 -12.86 -18.55 -3.25
N GLY A 297 -12.14 -19.46 -2.58
CA GLY A 297 -11.82 -20.77 -3.14
C GLY A 297 -10.65 -20.77 -4.14
N VAL A 298 -10.01 -19.65 -4.38
CA VAL A 298 -8.82 -19.54 -5.23
C VAL A 298 -7.58 -19.24 -4.38
N GLU A 299 -7.41 -18.02 -3.88
CA GLU A 299 -6.28 -17.67 -3.02
C GLU A 299 -6.43 -18.23 -1.60
N MET A 300 -7.67 -18.36 -1.13
CA MET A 300 -8.00 -18.91 0.18
C MET A 300 -9.42 -19.43 0.20
N THR A 301 -9.67 -20.38 1.11
CA THR A 301 -11.01 -20.91 1.34
C THR A 301 -11.92 -19.83 1.95
N GLY A 302 -13.23 -19.94 1.68
CA GLY A 302 -14.21 -19.06 2.32
C GLY A 302 -14.22 -19.19 3.85
N ALA A 303 -14.05 -20.41 4.36
CA ALA A 303 -13.99 -20.65 5.80
C ALA A 303 -12.80 -19.92 6.46
N LEU A 304 -11.63 -19.89 5.82
CA LEU A 304 -10.48 -19.15 6.32
C LEU A 304 -10.70 -17.64 6.25
N LEU A 305 -11.23 -17.16 5.13
CA LEU A 305 -11.54 -15.75 4.93
C LEU A 305 -12.49 -15.20 6.00
N ASP A 306 -13.49 -16.00 6.38
CA ASP A 306 -14.54 -15.61 7.32
C ASP A 306 -14.15 -15.89 8.80
N ASP A 307 -12.96 -16.45 9.05
CA ASP A 307 -12.49 -16.74 10.41
C ASP A 307 -11.85 -15.49 11.05
N PRO A 308 -12.53 -14.84 12.00
CA PRO A 308 -12.03 -13.61 12.62
C PRO A 308 -10.79 -13.83 13.50
N ALA A 309 -10.50 -15.07 13.89
CA ALA A 309 -9.29 -15.40 14.67
C ALA A 309 -8.01 -15.38 13.82
N ILE A 310 -8.14 -15.52 12.50
CA ILE A 310 -7.02 -15.66 11.57
C ILE A 310 -7.00 -14.54 10.52
N SER A 311 -8.14 -14.26 9.89
CA SER A 311 -8.23 -13.24 8.83
C SER A 311 -8.15 -11.83 9.40
N LEU A 312 -7.16 -11.06 8.95
CA LEU A 312 -7.00 -9.64 9.28
C LEU A 312 -7.52 -8.69 8.19
N ILE A 313 -8.31 -9.19 7.24
CA ILE A 313 -8.75 -8.40 6.07
C ILE A 313 -9.58 -7.20 6.50
N ASP A 314 -10.51 -7.36 7.43
CA ASP A 314 -11.30 -6.24 7.94
C ASP A 314 -10.44 -5.23 8.71
N GLU A 315 -9.44 -5.70 9.44
CA GLU A 315 -8.46 -4.83 10.10
C GLU A 315 -7.63 -4.04 9.09
N GLN A 316 -7.21 -4.65 7.98
CA GLN A 316 -6.52 -3.93 6.90
C GLN A 316 -7.40 -2.80 6.36
N VAL A 317 -8.66 -3.05 6.10
CA VAL A 317 -9.60 -2.02 5.62
C VAL A 317 -9.75 -0.89 6.64
N ARG A 318 -9.95 -1.22 7.93
CA ARG A 318 -10.04 -0.22 9.01
C ARG A 318 -8.76 0.59 9.14
N ASN A 319 -7.61 -0.05 9.07
CA ASN A 319 -6.30 0.59 9.21
C ASN A 319 -5.92 1.47 8.02
N GLY A 320 -6.55 1.26 6.88
CA GLY A 320 -6.35 2.10 5.70
C GLY A 320 -6.68 3.57 5.95
N ILE A 321 -7.73 3.86 6.73
CA ILE A 321 -8.15 5.23 6.99
C ILE A 321 -7.12 5.99 7.85
N PRO A 322 -6.71 5.53 9.04
CA PRO A 322 -5.72 6.24 9.85
C PRO A 322 -4.35 6.34 9.18
N VAL A 323 -3.93 5.34 8.41
CA VAL A 323 -2.68 5.42 7.64
C VAL A 323 -2.76 6.52 6.56
N ARG A 324 -3.86 6.59 5.83
CA ARG A 324 -4.06 7.62 4.80
C ARG A 324 -4.24 9.00 5.41
N MET A 325 -4.87 9.11 6.56
CA MET A 325 -4.88 10.35 7.36
C MET A 325 -3.46 10.78 7.72
N ALA A 326 -2.62 9.86 8.18
CA ALA A 326 -1.23 10.15 8.52
C ALA A 326 -0.44 10.69 7.33
N LEU A 327 -0.58 10.07 6.16
CA LEU A 327 0.09 10.51 4.95
C LEU A 327 -0.37 11.91 4.50
N LEU A 328 -1.67 12.18 4.49
CA LEU A 328 -2.21 13.49 4.14
C LEU A 328 -1.75 14.57 5.13
N TYR A 329 -1.76 14.25 6.42
CA TYR A 329 -1.28 15.16 7.46
C TYR A 329 0.21 15.50 7.30
N LEU A 330 1.05 14.51 7.05
CA LEU A 330 2.49 14.70 6.89
C LEU A 330 2.82 15.47 5.61
N LEU A 331 2.15 15.18 4.52
CA LEU A 331 2.36 15.90 3.26
C LEU A 331 1.98 17.38 3.36
N GLN A 332 0.88 17.69 4.03
CA GLN A 332 0.47 19.09 4.18
C GLN A 332 1.45 19.89 5.05
N SER A 333 2.17 19.25 5.97
CA SER A 333 3.12 19.95 6.84
C SER A 333 4.30 20.56 6.07
N ASN A 334 4.61 20.02 4.89
CA ASN A 334 5.65 20.53 3.99
C ASN A 334 5.14 21.55 2.95
N LEU A 335 3.82 21.78 2.91
CA LEU A 335 3.26 22.84 2.07
C LEU A 335 3.36 24.17 2.82
N LYS A 336 3.73 25.22 2.12
CA LYS A 336 3.71 26.56 2.71
C LYS A 336 2.28 26.90 3.18
N PRO A 337 2.10 27.65 4.25
CA PRO A 337 0.80 28.19 4.59
C PRO A 337 0.23 28.88 3.34
N SER A 338 -1.03 28.60 3.01
CA SER A 338 -1.72 29.41 2.01
C SER A 338 -1.55 30.86 2.46
N SER A 339 -0.90 31.68 1.66
CA SER A 339 -0.85 33.10 1.92
C SER A 339 -2.31 33.56 1.94
N SER A 340 -2.84 33.77 3.13
CA SER A 340 -4.05 34.53 3.30
C SER A 340 -3.73 35.91 2.75
N SER A 341 -4.00 36.13 1.47
CA SER A 341 -4.12 37.46 0.94
C SER A 341 -5.36 38.09 1.60
N PRO A 342 -5.24 39.32 2.11
CA PRO A 342 -6.32 40.01 2.79
C PRO A 342 -7.52 40.26 1.88
#